data_130efa9457b5be251ff101537df284bc
#
_entry.id   130efa9457b5be251ff101537df284bc
#
_cell.length_a   1.000
_cell.length_b   1.000
_cell.length_c   1.000
_cell.angle_alpha   90.00
_cell.angle_beta   90.00
_cell.angle_gamma   90.00
#
_symmetry.space_group_name_H-M   'P 1'
#
loop_
_entity.id
_entity.type
_entity.pdbx_description
1 polymer ?
#
loop_
_entity_poly.entity_id
_entity_poly.type
_entity_poly.pdbx_seq_one_letter_code
_entity_poly.pdbx_strand_id
1 'polypeptide(L)'
;MDSPMKRLILLGLILINCSFVFADTLTLKSGHPDSYVVEKGDTLWDISAHFLKDPWRWPKLWGVNPQIANPHLIYPGDRLTLVFIDGEPRLVVKPHIRKSPEGRKMAKDGAIPAVNLALINSYLIQNRVVDRDWFDELPMVLGGESESKHHIVGDVIYIQAELTVGDKFGVYEKGREFVSYEEGEDLGVEAILTASGRVIESGSVSKVRLLSNYRETVAGTRVMPIEEDSLMPAYFMPRAANLETPARVLASEKELREMGKLDVAYIDKGSIDGVEAGHVFSIYRDGVDVVINGSGQPVLPNERSSYETVLSSVSSDNSIKMPDVYRGKLMVFKVFDKTSMGLIMINERPVRVEDKLLTPDALLVSE
;
A
#
# COMPACT_ATOMS: atom_id res chain seq x y z
N MET A 1 -54.08 12.19 -30.68
CA MET A 1 -54.00 10.79 -31.17
C MET A 1 -52.61 10.26 -30.78
N ASP A 2 -52.53 9.65 -29.62
CA ASP A 2 -51.29 9.01 -29.13
C ASP A 2 -51.21 7.60 -29.69
N SER A 3 -50.23 7.38 -30.57
CA SER A 3 -50.07 6.10 -31.25
C SER A 3 -49.58 5.03 -30.26
N PRO A 4 -50.13 3.80 -30.29
CA PRO A 4 -49.75 2.73 -29.39
C PRO A 4 -48.24 2.33 -29.52
N MET A 5 -47.63 2.71 -30.62
CA MET A 5 -46.20 2.47 -30.89
C MET A 5 -45.28 3.28 -30.00
N LYS A 6 -45.68 4.54 -29.58
CA LYS A 6 -44.90 5.36 -28.64
C LYS A 6 -44.93 4.79 -27.21
N ARG A 7 -46.04 4.16 -26.80
CA ARG A 7 -46.17 3.50 -25.50
C ARG A 7 -45.34 2.21 -25.46
N LEU A 8 -45.22 1.49 -26.55
CA LEU A 8 -44.39 0.28 -26.64
C LEU A 8 -42.87 0.61 -26.59
N ILE A 9 -42.47 1.71 -27.23
CA ILE A 9 -41.05 2.20 -27.20
C ILE A 9 -40.71 2.71 -25.78
N LEU A 10 -41.63 3.38 -25.10
CA LEU A 10 -41.40 3.85 -23.72
C LEU A 10 -41.33 2.69 -22.72
N LEU A 11 -42.10 1.62 -22.89
CA LEU A 11 -42.05 0.40 -22.08
C LEU A 11 -40.74 -0.38 -22.33
N GLY A 12 -40.24 -0.41 -23.58
CA GLY A 12 -38.97 -1.02 -23.96
C GLY A 12 -37.76 -0.28 -23.35
N LEU A 13 -37.82 1.06 -23.22
CA LEU A 13 -36.71 1.83 -22.62
C LEU A 13 -36.64 1.69 -21.09
N ILE A 14 -37.74 1.34 -20.42
CA ILE A 14 -37.76 1.12 -18.94
C ILE A 14 -37.15 -0.24 -18.56
N LEU A 15 -37.15 -1.21 -19.48
CA LEU A 15 -36.63 -2.56 -19.23
C LEU A 15 -35.09 -2.69 -19.39
N ILE A 16 -34.41 -1.66 -19.91
CA ILE A 16 -32.95 -1.72 -20.19
C ILE A 16 -32.11 -1.20 -19.00
N ASN A 17 -32.72 -0.63 -17.96
CA ASN A 17 -32.01 -0.26 -16.73
C ASN A 17 -32.04 -1.37 -15.66
N CYS A 18 -31.81 -2.62 -16.07
CA CYS A 18 -31.43 -3.66 -15.12
C CYS A 18 -29.92 -3.48 -14.83
N SER A 19 -29.58 -2.54 -13.95
CA SER A 19 -28.27 -2.48 -13.35
C SER A 19 -28.05 -3.82 -12.66
N PHE A 20 -27.17 -4.64 -13.20
CA PHE A 20 -26.64 -5.81 -12.49
C PHE A 20 -25.95 -5.29 -11.22
N VAL A 21 -26.68 -5.24 -10.12
CA VAL A 21 -26.10 -5.11 -8.80
C VAL A 21 -25.38 -6.42 -8.58
N PHE A 22 -24.09 -6.47 -8.88
CA PHE A 22 -23.24 -7.54 -8.39
C PHE A 22 -23.30 -7.48 -6.87
N ALA A 23 -24.03 -8.40 -6.28
CA ALA A 23 -23.99 -8.60 -4.85
C ALA A 23 -22.54 -8.93 -4.51
N ASP A 24 -21.86 -8.02 -3.81
CA ASP A 24 -20.50 -8.16 -3.32
C ASP A 24 -20.49 -9.20 -2.18
N THR A 25 -20.67 -10.46 -2.57
CA THR A 25 -20.83 -11.60 -1.65
C THR A 25 -19.46 -12.06 -1.15
N LEU A 26 -19.37 -12.31 0.17
CA LEU A 26 -18.18 -12.90 0.77
C LEU A 26 -18.00 -14.34 0.31
N THR A 27 -16.88 -14.65 -0.31
CA THR A 27 -16.55 -16.01 -0.73
C THR A 27 -15.72 -16.72 0.33
N LEU A 28 -16.30 -17.75 0.96
CA LEU A 28 -15.59 -18.56 1.93
C LEU A 28 -14.56 -19.47 1.23
N LYS A 29 -13.47 -19.73 1.93
CA LYS A 29 -12.43 -20.67 1.51
C LYS A 29 -12.94 -22.10 1.66
N SER A 30 -12.62 -22.99 0.73
CA SER A 30 -12.95 -24.41 0.89
C SER A 30 -12.17 -24.99 2.07
N GLY A 31 -12.89 -25.68 3.00
CA GLY A 31 -12.27 -26.25 4.21
C GLY A 31 -11.99 -25.23 5.31
N HIS A 32 -12.66 -24.05 5.29
CA HIS A 32 -12.59 -23.10 6.41
C HIS A 32 -13.00 -23.77 7.73
N PRO A 33 -12.43 -23.34 8.88
CA PRO A 33 -12.85 -23.86 10.18
C PRO A 33 -14.22 -23.26 10.59
N ASP A 34 -14.97 -23.97 11.44
CA ASP A 34 -16.22 -23.46 12.04
C ASP A 34 -15.94 -22.43 13.15
N SER A 35 -14.77 -22.54 13.79
CA SER A 35 -14.35 -21.60 14.84
C SER A 35 -12.83 -21.48 14.88
N TYR A 36 -12.36 -20.33 15.36
CA TYR A 36 -10.95 -20.02 15.53
C TYR A 36 -10.70 -19.42 16.92
N VAL A 37 -9.59 -19.78 17.56
CA VAL A 37 -9.16 -19.17 18.83
C VAL A 37 -8.06 -18.19 18.49
N VAL A 38 -8.26 -16.92 18.84
CA VAL A 38 -7.32 -15.84 18.54
C VAL A 38 -6.01 -16.07 19.27
N GLU A 39 -4.90 -16.03 18.56
CA GLU A 39 -3.55 -16.18 19.08
C GLU A 39 -2.87 -14.82 19.25
N LYS A 40 -1.82 -14.80 20.08
CA LYS A 40 -1.02 -13.57 20.26
C LYS A 40 -0.18 -13.32 19.00
N GLY A 41 -0.34 -12.14 18.44
CA GLY A 41 0.33 -11.72 17.20
C GLY A 41 -0.56 -11.81 15.96
N ASP A 42 -1.77 -12.39 16.08
CA ASP A 42 -2.75 -12.37 14.99
C ASP A 42 -3.14 -10.94 14.63
N THR A 43 -3.55 -10.79 13.38
CA THR A 43 -4.24 -9.60 12.87
C THR A 43 -5.63 -9.96 12.35
N LEU A 44 -6.51 -8.99 12.18
CA LEU A 44 -7.84 -9.22 11.58
C LEU A 44 -7.70 -9.78 10.16
N TRP A 45 -6.67 -9.35 9.44
CA TRP A 45 -6.33 -9.88 8.11
C TRP A 45 -5.98 -11.37 8.16
N ASP A 46 -5.05 -11.76 9.06
CA ASP A 46 -4.59 -13.15 9.17
C ASP A 46 -5.73 -14.08 9.60
N ILE A 47 -6.54 -13.67 10.59
CA ILE A 47 -7.72 -14.44 11.00
C ILE A 47 -8.68 -14.63 9.83
N SER A 48 -8.96 -13.55 9.08
CA SER A 48 -9.87 -13.63 7.94
C SER A 48 -9.35 -14.52 6.82
N ALA A 49 -8.02 -14.67 6.69
CA ALA A 49 -7.41 -15.57 5.73
C ALA A 49 -7.70 -17.07 5.99
N HIS A 50 -8.12 -17.43 7.21
CA HIS A 50 -8.59 -18.79 7.52
C HIS A 50 -9.99 -19.06 6.96
N PHE A 51 -10.82 -18.02 6.82
CA PHE A 51 -12.23 -18.14 6.45
C PHE A 51 -12.51 -17.72 5.01
N LEU A 52 -11.87 -16.65 4.52
CA LEU A 52 -12.17 -16.02 3.24
C LEU A 52 -11.11 -16.35 2.17
N LYS A 53 -11.54 -16.44 0.92
CA LYS A 53 -10.63 -16.41 -0.24
C LYS A 53 -9.93 -15.04 -0.33
N ASP A 54 -10.67 -13.97 -0.01
CA ASP A 54 -10.24 -12.59 -0.03
C ASP A 54 -10.19 -11.98 1.38
N PRO A 55 -9.07 -12.15 2.12
CA PRO A 55 -8.94 -11.69 3.51
C PRO A 55 -9.15 -10.19 3.70
N TRP A 56 -8.86 -9.37 2.69
CA TRP A 56 -9.03 -7.93 2.73
C TRP A 56 -10.51 -7.50 2.93
N ARG A 57 -11.45 -8.40 2.66
CA ARG A 57 -12.89 -8.20 2.93
C ARG A 57 -13.28 -8.46 4.39
N TRP A 58 -12.30 -8.55 5.28
CA TRP A 58 -12.54 -8.77 6.70
C TRP A 58 -13.56 -7.78 7.32
N PRO A 59 -13.66 -6.49 6.90
CA PRO A 59 -14.67 -5.61 7.49
C PRO A 59 -16.09 -6.12 7.31
N LYS A 60 -16.38 -6.77 6.18
CA LYS A 60 -17.70 -7.39 5.94
C LYS A 60 -17.90 -8.65 6.78
N LEU A 61 -16.87 -9.49 6.93
CA LEU A 61 -16.95 -10.71 7.74
C LEU A 61 -17.24 -10.40 9.22
N TRP A 62 -16.73 -9.27 9.71
CA TRP A 62 -17.03 -8.78 11.07
C TRP A 62 -18.34 -7.99 11.17
N GLY A 63 -19.02 -7.71 10.05
CA GLY A 63 -20.22 -6.89 10.04
C GLY A 63 -19.97 -5.44 10.47
N VAL A 64 -18.76 -4.95 10.32
CA VAL A 64 -18.37 -3.60 10.68
C VAL A 64 -18.92 -2.62 9.64
N ASN A 65 -19.66 -1.61 10.08
CA ASN A 65 -19.98 -0.48 9.23
C ASN A 65 -18.69 0.35 9.03
N PRO A 66 -18.28 0.68 7.78
CA PRO A 66 -17.08 1.48 7.53
C PRO A 66 -17.05 2.84 8.22
N GLN A 67 -18.22 3.33 8.67
CA GLN A 67 -18.38 4.59 9.39
C GLN A 67 -18.14 4.48 10.91
N ILE A 68 -17.97 3.27 11.44
CA ILE A 68 -17.72 3.06 12.88
C ILE A 68 -16.21 2.82 13.07
N ALA A 69 -15.53 3.78 13.67
CA ALA A 69 -14.08 3.78 13.90
C ALA A 69 -13.55 2.66 14.83
N ASN A 70 -14.40 1.78 15.33
CA ASN A 70 -14.00 0.74 16.29
C ASN A 70 -14.63 -0.60 15.91
N PRO A 71 -13.93 -1.46 15.11
CA PRO A 71 -14.29 -2.87 15.03
C PRO A 71 -14.21 -3.46 16.43
N HIS A 72 -15.14 -4.33 16.78
CA HIS A 72 -15.19 -4.97 18.10
C HIS A 72 -13.80 -5.40 18.55
N LEU A 73 -13.39 -4.95 19.73
CA LEU A 73 -12.11 -5.27 20.32
C LEU A 73 -12.01 -6.80 20.48
N ILE A 74 -11.09 -7.41 19.76
CA ILE A 74 -10.80 -8.83 19.79
C ILE A 74 -9.46 -9.00 20.47
N TYR A 75 -9.38 -9.99 21.34
CA TYR A 75 -8.20 -10.21 22.17
C TYR A 75 -7.69 -11.64 22.03
N PRO A 76 -6.39 -11.86 22.20
CA PRO A 76 -5.84 -13.21 22.30
C PRO A 76 -6.60 -14.06 23.33
N GLY A 77 -6.99 -15.27 22.91
CA GLY A 77 -7.82 -16.20 23.67
C GLY A 77 -9.33 -16.10 23.42
N ASP A 78 -9.81 -15.08 22.70
CA ASP A 78 -11.21 -15.03 22.30
C ASP A 78 -11.50 -16.15 21.27
N ARG A 79 -12.68 -16.77 21.39
CA ARG A 79 -13.15 -17.77 20.42
C ARG A 79 -14.11 -17.11 19.44
N LEU A 80 -13.72 -17.13 18.18
CA LEU A 80 -14.52 -16.66 17.05
C LEU A 80 -15.28 -17.85 16.47
N THR A 81 -16.55 -17.67 16.14
CA THR A 81 -17.38 -18.69 15.51
C THR A 81 -18.01 -18.11 14.26
N LEU A 82 -17.92 -18.86 13.15
CA LEU A 82 -18.58 -18.50 11.91
C LEU A 82 -20.08 -18.80 12.05
N VAL A 83 -20.90 -17.81 11.77
CA VAL A 83 -22.35 -17.89 11.73
C VAL A 83 -22.87 -17.27 10.45
N PHE A 84 -24.08 -17.63 10.05
CA PHE A 84 -24.75 -16.99 8.92
C PHE A 84 -25.90 -16.13 9.45
N ILE A 85 -25.86 -14.83 9.12
CA ILE A 85 -26.89 -13.86 9.46
C ILE A 85 -27.44 -13.32 8.14
N ASP A 86 -28.73 -13.48 7.90
CA ASP A 86 -29.40 -13.10 6.64
C ASP A 86 -28.74 -13.70 5.38
N GLY A 87 -28.19 -14.91 5.52
CA GLY A 87 -27.50 -15.62 4.44
C GLY A 87 -26.04 -15.21 4.24
N GLU A 88 -25.53 -14.21 4.96
CA GLU A 88 -24.14 -13.77 4.88
C GLU A 88 -23.29 -14.33 6.02
N PRO A 89 -22.04 -14.77 5.74
CA PRO A 89 -21.12 -15.23 6.76
C PRO A 89 -20.66 -14.08 7.67
N ARG A 90 -20.66 -14.33 8.97
CA ARG A 90 -20.21 -13.39 10.00
C ARG A 90 -19.37 -14.12 11.05
N LEU A 91 -18.32 -13.47 11.56
CA LEU A 91 -17.60 -13.94 12.73
C LEU A 91 -18.12 -13.27 13.98
N VAL A 92 -18.54 -14.06 14.95
CA VAL A 92 -19.02 -13.59 16.25
C VAL A 92 -18.10 -14.07 17.36
N VAL A 93 -17.82 -13.17 18.31
CA VAL A 93 -17.08 -13.52 19.52
C VAL A 93 -18.04 -14.21 20.48
N LYS A 94 -17.77 -15.46 20.84
CA LYS A 94 -18.46 -16.11 21.96
C LYS A 94 -17.75 -15.69 23.26
N PRO A 95 -18.40 -14.95 24.15
CA PRO A 95 -17.77 -14.54 25.40
C PRO A 95 -17.40 -15.79 26.20
N HIS A 96 -16.12 -15.93 26.50
CA HIS A 96 -15.64 -17.01 27.38
C HIS A 96 -15.91 -16.60 28.81
N ILE A 97 -17.07 -16.98 29.36
CA ILE A 97 -17.38 -16.76 30.77
C ILE A 97 -16.55 -17.76 31.58
N ARG A 98 -15.33 -17.37 31.95
CA ARG A 98 -14.61 -18.06 33.03
C ARG A 98 -15.25 -17.68 34.35
N LYS A 99 -16.10 -18.54 34.88
CA LYS A 99 -16.53 -18.50 36.26
C LYS A 99 -15.36 -19.01 37.11
N SER A 100 -14.42 -18.11 37.45
CA SER A 100 -13.40 -18.39 38.46
C SER A 100 -13.74 -17.61 39.72
N PRO A 101 -13.72 -18.22 40.92
CA PRO A 101 -14.01 -17.52 42.18
C PRO A 101 -12.93 -16.51 42.59
N GLU A 102 -11.76 -16.55 41.95
CA GLU A 102 -10.65 -15.63 42.24
C GLU A 102 -10.51 -14.61 41.14
N GLY A 103 -10.93 -13.37 41.41
CA GLY A 103 -10.76 -12.22 40.55
C GLY A 103 -9.30 -11.80 40.43
N ARG A 104 -8.49 -12.49 39.64
CA ARG A 104 -7.19 -11.99 39.17
C ARG A 104 -7.43 -10.98 38.08
N LYS A 105 -7.13 -9.70 38.35
CA LYS A 105 -6.95 -8.70 37.31
C LYS A 105 -5.69 -9.08 36.49
N MET A 106 -5.83 -9.89 35.49
CA MET A 106 -4.77 -10.03 34.49
C MET A 106 -4.83 -8.78 33.60
N ALA A 107 -3.69 -8.16 33.37
CA ALA A 107 -3.57 -7.15 32.33
C ALA A 107 -4.04 -7.80 31.03
N LYS A 108 -5.11 -7.27 30.41
CA LYS A 108 -5.61 -7.75 29.15
C LYS A 108 -4.59 -7.32 28.08
N ASP A 109 -4.04 -8.27 27.31
CA ASP A 109 -3.24 -7.92 26.14
C ASP A 109 -4.04 -6.94 25.28
N GLY A 110 -3.35 -6.06 24.54
CA GLY A 110 -4.02 -5.11 23.64
C GLY A 110 -4.91 -5.83 22.62
N ALA A 111 -5.92 -5.13 22.11
CA ALA A 111 -6.73 -5.64 21.01
C ALA A 111 -5.85 -5.93 19.78
N ILE A 112 -6.21 -6.95 19.02
CA ILE A 112 -5.47 -7.28 17.78
C ILE A 112 -5.67 -6.18 16.73
N PRO A 113 -4.60 -5.75 16.05
CA PRO A 113 -4.68 -4.74 14.99
C PRO A 113 -5.27 -5.33 13.70
N ALA A 114 -5.77 -4.47 12.82
CA ALA A 114 -6.19 -4.87 11.48
C ALA A 114 -5.02 -5.43 10.66
N VAL A 115 -3.86 -4.81 10.79
CA VAL A 115 -2.57 -5.19 10.19
C VAL A 115 -1.49 -4.93 11.24
N ASN A 116 -0.40 -5.69 11.21
CA ASN A 116 0.70 -5.48 12.16
C ASN A 116 1.44 -4.16 11.89
N LEU A 117 1.06 -3.11 12.63
CA LEU A 117 1.63 -1.77 12.49
C LEU A 117 3.14 -1.73 12.79
N ALA A 118 3.67 -2.64 13.59
CA ALA A 118 5.09 -2.68 13.90
C ALA A 118 5.96 -2.90 12.64
N LEU A 119 5.42 -3.55 11.61
CA LEU A 119 6.11 -3.80 10.34
C LEU A 119 6.26 -2.53 9.50
N ILE A 120 5.33 -1.59 9.60
CA ILE A 120 5.28 -0.39 8.75
C ILE A 120 5.67 0.88 9.51
N ASN A 121 5.80 0.82 10.83
CA ASN A 121 5.99 1.99 11.69
C ASN A 121 7.24 2.82 11.31
N SER A 122 8.36 2.14 11.00
CA SER A 122 9.58 2.81 10.55
C SER A 122 9.38 3.57 9.23
N TYR A 123 8.63 2.99 8.29
CA TYR A 123 8.37 3.61 6.98
C TYR A 123 7.39 4.78 7.05
N LEU A 124 6.50 4.77 8.05
CA LEU A 124 5.55 5.87 8.24
C LEU A 124 6.26 7.18 8.56
N ILE A 125 7.36 7.11 9.30
CA ILE A 125 8.08 8.28 9.81
C ILE A 125 9.24 8.67 8.90
N GLN A 126 10.00 7.69 8.39
CA GLN A 126 11.35 7.93 7.88
C GLN A 126 11.42 8.36 6.41
N ASN A 127 10.55 7.85 5.54
CA ASN A 127 10.68 8.09 4.11
C ASN A 127 9.50 8.88 3.55
N ARG A 128 9.78 9.86 2.69
CA ARG A 128 8.79 10.59 1.91
C ARG A 128 9.19 10.56 0.44
N VAL A 129 8.22 10.70 -0.44
CA VAL A 129 8.47 11.05 -1.84
C VAL A 129 7.91 12.44 -2.04
N VAL A 130 8.76 13.32 -2.55
CA VAL A 130 8.45 14.73 -2.76
C VAL A 130 8.86 15.15 -4.17
N ASP A 131 8.32 16.27 -4.63
CA ASP A 131 8.74 16.85 -5.90
C ASP A 131 10.25 17.11 -5.90
N ARG A 132 10.93 16.82 -7.02
CA ARG A 132 12.37 16.88 -7.15
C ARG A 132 12.89 18.31 -7.08
N ASP A 133 12.27 19.21 -7.82
CA ASP A 133 12.71 20.60 -7.92
C ASP A 133 12.49 21.29 -6.58
N TRP A 134 11.33 21.04 -5.96
CA TRP A 134 11.05 21.55 -4.61
C TRP A 134 12.06 21.03 -3.57
N PHE A 135 12.45 19.74 -3.63
CA PHE A 135 13.44 19.18 -2.70
C PHE A 135 14.81 19.86 -2.85
N ASP A 136 15.23 20.12 -4.09
CA ASP A 136 16.53 20.73 -4.38
C ASP A 136 16.59 22.22 -3.98
N GLU A 137 15.43 22.89 -3.81
CA GLU A 137 15.31 24.27 -3.32
C GLU A 137 15.25 24.38 -1.79
N LEU A 138 15.06 23.27 -1.06
CA LEU A 138 14.97 23.28 0.40
C LEU A 138 16.25 23.81 1.07
N PRO A 139 16.12 24.42 2.28
CA PRO A 139 17.27 24.82 3.08
C PRO A 139 18.25 23.67 3.31
N MET A 140 19.53 23.99 3.26
CA MET A 140 20.63 23.03 3.31
C MET A 140 21.37 23.10 4.64
N VAL A 141 21.80 21.97 5.14
CA VAL A 141 22.76 21.86 6.25
C VAL A 141 24.14 22.25 5.76
N LEU A 142 24.75 23.26 6.38
CA LEU A 142 26.10 23.75 6.04
C LEU A 142 27.21 22.98 6.79
N GLY A 143 26.87 22.35 7.91
CA GLY A 143 27.78 21.68 8.82
C GLY A 143 27.29 21.82 10.26
N GLY A 144 28.16 21.69 11.23
CA GLY A 144 27.84 21.84 12.65
C GLY A 144 28.90 22.59 13.46
N GLU A 145 28.64 22.80 14.75
CA GLU A 145 29.60 23.40 15.68
C GLU A 145 30.86 22.55 15.87
N SER A 146 30.72 21.23 15.76
CA SER A 146 31.87 20.33 15.76
C SER A 146 32.52 20.29 14.36
N GLU A 147 33.85 20.16 14.31
CA GLU A 147 34.58 19.97 13.04
C GLU A 147 34.36 18.58 12.41
N SER A 148 33.45 17.78 12.99
CA SER A 148 33.09 16.46 12.47
C SER A 148 32.34 16.59 11.15
N LYS A 149 32.57 15.62 10.26
CA LYS A 149 31.78 15.47 9.03
C LYS A 149 30.41 14.87 9.29
N HIS A 150 30.27 14.13 10.39
CA HIS A 150 29.06 13.39 10.77
C HIS A 150 28.52 13.96 12.08
N HIS A 151 27.25 14.33 12.09
CA HIS A 151 26.59 14.91 13.26
C HIS A 151 25.56 13.91 13.81
N ILE A 152 25.50 13.83 15.15
CA ILE A 152 24.65 12.89 15.91
C ILE A 152 23.76 13.62 16.91
N VAL A 153 22.94 12.89 17.63
CA VAL A 153 22.07 13.42 18.71
C VAL A 153 22.86 14.29 19.69
N GLY A 154 22.32 15.48 19.96
CA GLY A 154 22.94 16.48 20.84
C GLY A 154 23.80 17.51 20.12
N ASP A 155 24.31 17.21 18.93
CA ASP A 155 25.08 18.16 18.12
C ASP A 155 24.19 19.32 17.65
N VAL A 156 24.86 20.46 17.42
CA VAL A 156 24.22 21.62 16.80
C VAL A 156 24.70 21.73 15.36
N ILE A 157 23.75 21.79 14.45
CA ILE A 157 23.99 21.97 13.00
C ILE A 157 23.57 23.37 12.56
N TYR A 158 24.18 23.85 11.49
CA TYR A 158 23.94 25.14 10.85
C TYR A 158 23.11 24.95 9.59
N ILE A 159 22.02 25.72 9.44
CA ILE A 159 21.11 25.64 8.30
C ILE A 159 21.06 27.01 7.61
N GLN A 160 21.19 27.01 6.29
CA GLN A 160 21.14 28.20 5.46
C GLN A 160 19.68 28.67 5.25
N ALA A 161 19.05 29.10 6.31
CA ALA A 161 17.71 29.72 6.27
C ALA A 161 17.43 30.42 7.61
N GLU A 162 16.51 31.38 7.57
CA GLU A 162 15.91 31.97 8.76
C GLU A 162 14.74 31.12 9.21
N LEU A 163 14.92 30.38 10.33
CA LEU A 163 13.94 29.45 10.90
C LEU A 163 13.42 29.99 12.23
N THR A 164 12.19 29.69 12.57
CA THR A 164 11.57 30.12 13.85
C THR A 164 12.11 29.32 15.02
N VAL A 165 12.56 30.00 16.07
CA VAL A 165 13.06 29.36 17.30
C VAL A 165 11.96 28.51 17.95
N GLY A 166 12.29 27.27 18.27
CA GLY A 166 11.38 26.30 18.88
C GLY A 166 10.76 25.30 17.89
N ASP A 167 10.72 25.64 16.60
CA ASP A 167 10.18 24.74 15.58
C ASP A 167 11.01 23.46 15.45
N LYS A 168 10.33 22.40 15.06
CA LYS A 168 10.96 21.10 14.79
C LYS A 168 11.10 20.87 13.30
N PHE A 169 12.25 20.36 12.90
CA PHE A 169 12.59 20.05 11.52
C PHE A 169 13.17 18.62 11.40
N GLY A 170 12.88 17.99 10.26
CA GLY A 170 13.58 16.80 9.81
C GLY A 170 14.74 17.18 8.90
N VAL A 171 15.82 16.41 9.01
CA VAL A 171 16.97 16.47 8.11
C VAL A 171 16.89 15.28 7.18
N TYR A 172 16.99 15.53 5.88
CA TYR A 172 16.73 14.53 4.85
C TYR A 172 17.87 14.42 3.86
N GLU A 173 18.24 13.18 3.57
CA GLU A 173 19.14 12.84 2.48
C GLU A 173 18.33 12.58 1.21
N LYS A 174 18.87 12.97 0.04
CA LYS A 174 18.29 12.66 -1.26
C LYS A 174 18.51 11.18 -1.57
N GLY A 175 17.43 10.44 -1.69
CA GLY A 175 17.44 9.02 -2.07
C GLY A 175 17.23 8.83 -3.57
N ARG A 176 16.44 7.82 -3.92
CA ARG A 176 16.15 7.42 -5.30
C ARG A 176 15.27 8.44 -6.00
N GLU A 177 15.49 8.61 -7.28
CA GLU A 177 14.59 9.31 -8.18
C GLU A 177 13.59 8.32 -8.77
N PHE A 178 12.32 8.69 -8.80
CA PHE A 178 11.25 7.89 -9.34
C PHE A 178 10.76 8.45 -10.67
N VAL A 179 10.66 7.58 -11.66
CA VAL A 179 10.18 7.92 -13.00
C VAL A 179 9.15 6.88 -13.41
N SER A 180 8.04 7.31 -13.99
CA SER A 180 7.01 6.41 -14.52
C SER A 180 7.58 5.52 -15.62
N TYR A 181 7.29 4.23 -15.56
CA TYR A 181 7.76 3.27 -16.55
C TYR A 181 7.13 3.49 -17.93
N GLU A 182 5.84 3.83 -17.98
CA GLU A 182 5.10 3.94 -19.24
C GLU A 182 5.30 5.30 -19.92
N GLU A 183 5.28 6.37 -19.15
CA GLU A 183 5.24 7.75 -19.68
C GLU A 183 6.57 8.49 -19.52
N GLY A 184 7.51 7.97 -18.73
CA GLY A 184 8.76 8.66 -18.40
C GLY A 184 8.55 9.92 -17.56
N GLU A 185 7.37 10.08 -16.95
CA GLU A 185 7.03 11.20 -16.08
C GLU A 185 7.87 11.18 -14.79
N ASP A 186 8.33 12.34 -14.34
CA ASP A 186 8.96 12.49 -13.04
C ASP A 186 7.93 12.36 -11.92
N LEU A 187 8.08 11.31 -11.12
CA LEU A 187 7.24 11.01 -9.98
C LEU A 187 7.81 11.54 -8.65
N GLY A 188 8.97 12.16 -8.70
CA GLY A 188 9.63 12.77 -7.54
C GLY A 188 10.86 12.04 -7.05
N VAL A 189 11.34 12.44 -5.88
CA VAL A 189 12.54 11.93 -5.23
C VAL A 189 12.23 11.43 -3.83
N GLU A 190 12.88 10.35 -3.45
CA GLU A 190 12.83 9.83 -2.09
C GLU A 190 13.62 10.75 -1.15
N ALA A 191 12.95 11.30 -0.14
CA ALA A 191 13.58 12.06 0.94
C ALA A 191 13.69 11.13 2.17
N ILE A 192 14.90 10.75 2.52
CA ILE A 192 15.20 9.81 3.60
C ILE A 192 15.52 10.59 4.87
N LEU A 193 14.71 10.46 5.92
CA LEU A 193 14.95 11.13 7.20
C LEU A 193 16.22 10.58 7.86
N THR A 194 17.22 11.43 8.04
CA THR A 194 18.47 11.10 8.73
C THR A 194 18.42 11.48 10.20
N ALA A 195 17.83 12.64 10.51
CA ALA A 195 17.71 13.15 11.88
C ALA A 195 16.47 14.03 12.05
N SER A 196 16.11 14.32 13.29
CA SER A 196 15.21 15.41 13.63
C SER A 196 15.86 16.36 14.62
N GLY A 197 15.49 17.63 14.58
CA GLY A 197 16.07 18.67 15.42
C GLY A 197 15.09 19.77 15.74
N ARG A 198 15.51 20.64 16.67
CA ARG A 198 14.76 21.84 17.07
C ARG A 198 15.61 23.09 16.88
N VAL A 199 15.01 24.13 16.35
CA VAL A 199 15.67 25.42 16.19
C VAL A 199 15.94 26.05 17.55
N ILE A 200 17.21 26.38 17.84
CA ILE A 200 17.65 27.00 19.09
C ILE A 200 18.06 28.47 18.91
N GLU A 201 18.43 28.86 17.69
CA GLU A 201 18.79 30.24 17.35
C GLU A 201 18.39 30.51 15.92
N SER A 202 17.79 31.68 15.66
CA SER A 202 17.35 32.15 14.33
C SER A 202 18.32 33.20 13.78
N GLY A 203 18.50 33.18 12.46
CA GLY A 203 19.32 34.15 11.73
C GLY A 203 19.41 33.78 10.27
N SER A 204 20.21 34.51 9.47
CA SER A 204 20.51 34.12 8.08
C SER A 204 21.10 32.73 7.97
N VAL A 205 21.73 32.28 9.06
CA VAL A 205 22.10 30.90 9.34
C VAL A 205 21.51 30.55 10.70
N SER A 206 20.55 29.65 10.73
CA SER A 206 19.90 29.20 11.94
C SER A 206 20.65 28.03 12.54
N LYS A 207 20.60 27.90 13.89
CA LYS A 207 21.16 26.76 14.63
C LYS A 207 20.05 25.79 15.03
N VAL A 208 20.26 24.53 14.74
CA VAL A 208 19.33 23.45 15.08
C VAL A 208 20.06 22.40 15.90
N ARG A 209 19.50 22.07 17.08
CA ARG A 209 19.99 20.96 17.90
C ARG A 209 19.33 19.68 17.50
N LEU A 210 20.13 18.65 17.20
CA LEU A 210 19.64 17.32 16.85
C LEU A 210 19.06 16.64 18.08
N LEU A 211 17.81 16.12 17.95
CA LEU A 211 17.07 15.44 19.00
C LEU A 211 17.03 13.91 18.78
N SER A 212 17.03 13.49 17.53
CA SER A 212 17.08 12.05 17.18
C SER A 212 17.89 11.87 15.90
N ASN A 213 18.54 10.72 15.77
CA ASN A 213 19.19 10.28 14.55
C ASN A 213 18.68 8.90 14.15
N TYR A 214 18.41 8.72 12.88
CA TYR A 214 18.11 7.44 12.22
C TYR A 214 19.30 7.00 11.37
N ARG A 215 20.04 7.97 10.81
CA ARG A 215 21.29 7.83 10.06
C ARG A 215 22.21 8.99 10.43
N GLU A 216 23.47 8.94 9.99
CA GLU A 216 24.42 10.05 10.14
C GLU A 216 23.95 11.27 9.32
N THR A 217 24.03 12.44 9.94
CA THR A 217 23.70 13.71 9.28
C THR A 217 25.01 14.34 8.78
N VAL A 218 25.02 14.74 7.52
CA VAL A 218 26.17 15.37 6.85
C VAL A 218 25.80 16.72 6.23
N ALA A 219 26.78 17.55 5.95
CA ALA A 219 26.58 18.77 5.17
C ALA A 219 26.02 18.45 3.78
N GLY A 220 25.14 19.33 3.27
CA GLY A 220 24.45 19.13 1.99
C GLY A 220 23.08 18.45 2.11
N THR A 221 22.74 17.83 3.24
CA THR A 221 21.38 17.32 3.49
C THR A 221 20.37 18.46 3.57
N ARG A 222 19.11 18.18 3.23
CA ARG A 222 18.03 19.17 3.17
C ARG A 222 17.18 19.15 4.44
N VAL A 223 16.56 20.29 4.73
CA VAL A 223 15.76 20.46 5.94
C VAL A 223 14.35 20.86 5.56
N MET A 224 13.36 20.15 6.10
CA MET A 224 11.95 20.49 5.95
C MET A 224 11.19 20.29 7.26
N PRO A 225 10.05 20.98 7.46
CA PRO A 225 9.24 20.81 8.65
C PRO A 225 8.88 19.32 8.85
N ILE A 226 8.96 18.85 10.07
CA ILE A 226 8.35 17.57 10.46
C ILE A 226 6.87 17.84 10.68
N GLU A 227 6.02 17.15 9.94
CA GLU A 227 4.61 17.04 10.32
C GLU A 227 4.55 16.18 11.58
N GLU A 228 4.39 16.85 12.73
CA GLU A 228 4.09 16.15 13.97
C GLU A 228 2.72 15.52 13.81
N ASP A 229 2.72 14.18 13.76
CA ASP A 229 1.54 13.36 13.87
C ASP A 229 0.35 13.74 12.94
N SER A 230 0.46 13.44 11.68
CA SER A 230 -0.71 12.76 11.14
C SER A 230 -0.79 11.44 11.92
N LEU A 231 -1.57 11.44 13.02
CA LEU A 231 -1.97 10.22 13.69
C LEU A 231 -2.51 9.32 12.59
N MET A 232 -1.65 8.44 12.09
CA MET A 232 -2.07 7.44 11.12
C MET A 232 -3.26 6.76 11.73
N PRO A 233 -4.37 6.64 11.03
CA PRO A 233 -5.52 5.95 11.57
C PRO A 233 -5.01 4.60 12.07
N ALA A 234 -5.13 4.35 13.35
CA ALA A 234 -4.67 3.12 14.01
C ALA A 234 -5.27 1.86 13.34
N TYR A 235 -6.15 2.07 12.37
CA TYR A 235 -6.88 1.05 11.65
C TYR A 235 -6.95 1.40 10.16
N PHE A 236 -6.18 0.70 9.35
CA PHE A 236 -6.41 0.70 7.90
C PHE A 236 -7.63 -0.17 7.60
N MET A 237 -8.71 0.44 7.13
CA MET A 237 -9.86 -0.29 6.61
C MET A 237 -9.58 -0.68 5.16
N PRO A 238 -9.33 -1.96 4.87
CA PRO A 238 -9.08 -2.37 3.50
C PRO A 238 -10.32 -2.18 2.63
N ARG A 239 -10.09 -1.64 1.45
CA ARG A 239 -11.10 -1.44 0.40
C ARG A 239 -10.48 -1.63 -0.97
N ALA A 240 -11.29 -2.04 -1.95
CA ALA A 240 -10.82 -2.15 -3.31
C ALA A 240 -10.37 -0.79 -3.84
N ALA A 241 -9.19 -0.73 -4.44
CA ALA A 241 -8.78 0.43 -5.21
C ALA A 241 -9.59 0.47 -6.53
N ASN A 242 -9.99 1.65 -6.95
CA ASN A 242 -10.66 1.86 -8.24
C ASN A 242 -9.95 3.00 -8.97
N LEU A 243 -8.99 2.65 -9.82
CA LEU A 243 -8.21 3.59 -10.61
C LEU A 243 -8.64 3.51 -12.07
N GLU A 244 -8.58 4.63 -12.78
CA GLU A 244 -8.88 4.71 -14.22
C GLU A 244 -7.81 3.97 -15.04
N THR A 245 -6.55 4.06 -14.61
CA THR A 245 -5.42 3.37 -15.23
C THR A 245 -4.75 2.42 -14.24
N PRO A 246 -4.26 1.26 -14.67
CA PRO A 246 -3.50 0.37 -13.81
C PRO A 246 -2.31 1.09 -13.16
N ALA A 247 -2.04 0.78 -11.89
CA ALA A 247 -0.80 1.17 -11.26
C ALA A 247 0.28 0.09 -11.49
N ARG A 248 1.54 0.43 -11.24
CA ARG A 248 2.67 -0.50 -11.30
C ARG A 248 3.52 -0.44 -10.04
N VAL A 249 4.20 -1.53 -9.77
CA VAL A 249 5.24 -1.58 -8.75
C VAL A 249 6.46 -0.82 -9.25
N LEU A 250 6.78 0.29 -8.60
CA LEU A 250 7.83 1.22 -8.99
C LEU A 250 9.21 0.82 -8.47
N ALA A 251 9.27 0.39 -7.21
CA ALA A 251 10.51 -0.05 -6.57
C ALA A 251 10.22 -0.90 -5.32
N SER A 252 11.21 -1.72 -4.92
CA SER A 252 11.24 -2.29 -3.57
C SER A 252 11.87 -1.29 -2.60
N GLU A 253 11.35 -1.17 -1.39
CA GLU A 253 11.96 -0.32 -0.37
C GLU A 253 13.38 -0.78 -0.02
N LYS A 254 13.60 -2.09 0.08
CA LYS A 254 14.91 -2.72 0.38
C LYS A 254 15.77 -2.96 -0.84
N GLU A 255 15.44 -2.40 -2.01
CA GLU A 255 16.15 -2.61 -3.28
C GLU A 255 16.24 -4.09 -3.71
N LEU A 256 15.27 -4.89 -3.28
CA LEU A 256 15.23 -6.31 -3.63
C LEU A 256 14.77 -6.47 -5.08
N ARG A 257 15.38 -7.42 -5.79
CA ARG A 257 14.94 -7.80 -7.13
C ARG A 257 13.57 -8.50 -7.12
N GLU A 258 13.30 -9.26 -6.07
CA GLU A 258 12.06 -9.98 -5.85
C GLU A 258 11.57 -9.73 -4.43
N MET A 259 10.27 -9.44 -4.31
CA MET A 259 9.61 -9.14 -3.05
C MET A 259 8.65 -10.27 -2.69
N GLY A 260 8.52 -10.51 -1.40
CA GLY A 260 7.62 -11.48 -0.82
C GLY A 260 6.58 -10.88 0.13
N LYS A 261 5.89 -11.75 0.85
CA LYS A 261 4.91 -11.32 1.87
C LYS A 261 5.62 -10.44 2.92
N LEU A 262 4.98 -9.32 3.27
CA LEU A 262 5.44 -8.31 4.24
C LEU A 262 6.61 -7.44 3.77
N ASP A 263 7.02 -7.53 2.50
CA ASP A 263 7.90 -6.54 1.92
C ASP A 263 7.10 -5.29 1.49
N VAL A 264 7.78 -4.15 1.50
CA VAL A 264 7.21 -2.85 1.12
C VAL A 264 7.64 -2.50 -0.30
N ALA A 265 6.66 -2.07 -1.09
CA ALA A 265 6.85 -1.61 -2.46
C ALA A 265 6.38 -0.17 -2.63
N TYR A 266 7.08 0.61 -3.46
CA TYR A 266 6.59 1.87 -4.01
C TYR A 266 5.72 1.60 -5.23
N ILE A 267 4.72 2.45 -5.43
CA ILE A 267 3.71 2.37 -6.48
C ILE A 267 3.73 3.69 -7.25
N ASP A 268 3.58 3.66 -8.57
CA ASP A 268 3.58 4.80 -9.48
C ASP A 268 2.27 5.61 -9.52
N LYS A 269 1.41 5.45 -8.52
CA LYS A 269 0.15 6.16 -8.35
C LYS A 269 0.03 6.72 -6.95
N GLY A 270 -0.49 7.95 -6.84
CA GLY A 270 -0.60 8.69 -5.60
C GLY A 270 -1.97 9.30 -5.34
N SER A 271 -2.02 10.32 -4.50
CA SER A 271 -3.27 11.01 -4.14
C SER A 271 -3.94 11.69 -5.33
N ILE A 272 -3.16 12.20 -6.28
CA ILE A 272 -3.69 12.82 -7.51
C ILE A 272 -4.43 11.82 -8.41
N ASP A 273 -4.08 10.53 -8.32
CA ASP A 273 -4.75 9.44 -9.03
C ASP A 273 -5.92 8.85 -8.22
N GLY A 274 -6.21 9.39 -7.04
CA GLY A 274 -7.27 8.89 -6.15
C GLY A 274 -6.85 7.71 -5.28
N VAL A 275 -5.55 7.45 -5.12
CA VAL A 275 -5.07 6.43 -4.18
C VAL A 275 -5.23 6.93 -2.75
N GLU A 276 -5.68 6.05 -1.87
CA GLU A 276 -5.85 6.33 -0.45
C GLU A 276 -5.29 5.18 0.42
N ALA A 277 -4.91 5.49 1.65
CA ALA A 277 -4.49 4.48 2.61
C ALA A 277 -5.62 3.47 2.88
N GLY A 278 -5.28 2.18 2.87
CA GLY A 278 -6.24 1.08 2.94
C GLY A 278 -6.66 0.53 1.57
N HIS A 279 -6.34 1.20 0.45
CA HIS A 279 -6.59 0.64 -0.87
C HIS A 279 -5.84 -0.68 -1.06
N VAL A 280 -6.53 -1.68 -1.59
CA VAL A 280 -5.98 -3.01 -1.89
C VAL A 280 -5.95 -3.20 -3.40
N PHE A 281 -4.82 -3.71 -3.88
CA PHE A 281 -4.60 -4.09 -5.27
C PHE A 281 -4.31 -5.57 -5.39
N SER A 282 -4.72 -6.18 -6.50
CA SER A 282 -4.21 -7.46 -6.97
C SER A 282 -2.98 -7.25 -7.84
N ILE A 283 -1.94 -8.04 -7.62
CA ILE A 283 -0.66 -7.93 -8.31
C ILE A 283 -0.62 -8.96 -9.42
N TYR A 284 -0.32 -8.50 -10.63
CA TYR A 284 -0.19 -9.34 -11.81
C TYR A 284 1.11 -9.04 -12.53
N ARG A 285 1.73 -10.06 -13.09
CA ARG A 285 2.81 -9.91 -14.06
C ARG A 285 2.25 -10.03 -15.44
N ASP A 286 2.62 -9.09 -16.31
CA ASP A 286 2.29 -9.14 -17.73
C ASP A 286 2.67 -10.50 -18.34
N GLY A 287 1.73 -11.08 -19.08
CA GLY A 287 2.00 -12.25 -19.88
C GLY A 287 3.09 -11.96 -20.92
N VAL A 288 3.98 -12.90 -21.10
CA VAL A 288 5.04 -12.77 -22.12
C VAL A 288 4.45 -12.86 -23.54
N ASP A 289 5.03 -12.11 -24.46
CA ASP A 289 4.70 -12.26 -25.88
C ASP A 289 5.43 -13.47 -26.46
N VAL A 290 4.69 -14.40 -27.01
CA VAL A 290 5.22 -15.58 -27.71
C VAL A 290 5.13 -15.34 -29.20
N VAL A 291 6.25 -15.44 -29.91
CA VAL A 291 6.30 -15.29 -31.37
C VAL A 291 6.19 -16.66 -32.01
N ILE A 292 5.34 -16.79 -33.04
CA ILE A 292 5.28 -17.98 -33.87
C ILE A 292 6.30 -17.81 -35.01
N ASN A 293 7.33 -18.66 -35.02
CA ASN A 293 8.35 -18.63 -36.07
C ASN A 293 7.82 -19.13 -37.43
N GLY A 294 8.63 -18.97 -38.50
CA GLY A 294 8.24 -19.37 -39.85
C GLY A 294 7.97 -20.87 -40.02
N SER A 295 8.35 -21.72 -39.03
CA SER A 295 8.04 -23.15 -38.99
C SER A 295 6.78 -23.47 -38.17
N GLY A 296 6.06 -22.45 -37.66
CA GLY A 296 4.84 -22.61 -36.86
C GLY A 296 5.09 -22.98 -35.43
N GLN A 297 6.33 -22.85 -34.92
CA GLN A 297 6.66 -23.15 -33.50
C GLN A 297 6.69 -21.90 -32.65
N PRO A 298 6.21 -21.96 -31.38
CA PRO A 298 6.28 -20.86 -30.48
C PRO A 298 7.71 -20.66 -29.96
N VAL A 299 8.18 -19.41 -29.93
CA VAL A 299 9.50 -18.99 -29.42
C VAL A 299 9.30 -17.99 -28.30
N LEU A 300 9.79 -18.35 -27.11
CA LEU A 300 9.73 -17.49 -25.92
C LEU A 300 10.75 -16.33 -26.02
N PRO A 301 10.54 -15.20 -25.31
CA PRO A 301 11.43 -14.05 -25.37
C PRO A 301 12.92 -14.37 -25.08
N ASN A 302 13.18 -15.28 -24.13
CA ASN A 302 14.53 -15.72 -23.75
C ASN A 302 15.19 -16.67 -24.74
N GLU A 303 14.44 -17.18 -25.73
CA GLU A 303 14.92 -18.09 -26.76
C GLU A 303 15.06 -17.41 -28.13
N ARG A 304 14.64 -16.14 -28.25
CA ARG A 304 14.69 -15.37 -29.49
C ARG A 304 16.13 -15.08 -29.90
N SER A 305 16.42 -15.29 -31.16
CA SER A 305 17.61 -14.74 -31.80
C SER A 305 17.51 -13.21 -31.92
N SER A 306 18.64 -12.53 -32.10
CA SER A 306 18.65 -11.06 -32.32
C SER A 306 17.79 -10.65 -33.55
N TYR A 307 17.70 -11.50 -34.56
CA TYR A 307 16.86 -11.28 -35.73
C TYR A 307 15.35 -11.37 -35.40
N GLU A 308 14.95 -12.38 -34.64
CA GLU A 308 13.56 -12.55 -34.20
C GLU A 308 13.11 -11.45 -33.25
N THR A 309 14.02 -10.94 -32.41
CA THR A 309 13.75 -9.78 -31.56
C THR A 309 13.46 -8.53 -32.37
N VAL A 310 14.24 -8.25 -33.42
CA VAL A 310 14.00 -7.11 -34.31
C VAL A 310 12.72 -7.31 -35.11
N LEU A 311 12.44 -8.50 -35.62
CA LEU A 311 11.21 -8.80 -36.35
C LEU A 311 9.96 -8.64 -35.48
N SER A 312 10.00 -9.06 -34.24
CA SER A 312 8.88 -8.90 -33.27
C SER A 312 8.58 -7.46 -32.94
N SER A 313 9.58 -6.57 -33.02
CA SER A 313 9.39 -5.13 -32.78
C SER A 313 8.79 -4.40 -34.01
N VAL A 314 8.86 -4.99 -35.19
CA VAL A 314 8.41 -4.39 -36.46
C VAL A 314 7.10 -4.98 -36.95
N SER A 315 6.75 -6.23 -36.62
CA SER A 315 5.50 -6.87 -37.06
C SER A 315 4.81 -7.57 -35.88
N SER A 316 3.66 -7.03 -35.47
CA SER A 316 2.81 -7.61 -34.43
C SER A 316 1.97 -8.81 -34.86
N ASP A 317 1.94 -9.13 -36.17
CA ASP A 317 0.99 -10.11 -36.74
C ASP A 317 1.22 -11.57 -36.31
N ASN A 318 2.40 -11.90 -35.74
CA ASN A 318 2.75 -13.26 -35.36
C ASN A 318 3.06 -13.41 -33.86
N SER A 319 2.74 -12.42 -32.99
CA SER A 319 2.94 -12.52 -31.56
C SER A 319 1.61 -12.79 -30.85
N ILE A 320 1.63 -13.74 -29.93
CA ILE A 320 0.49 -14.06 -29.07
C ILE A 320 0.88 -13.65 -27.64
N LYS A 321 0.15 -12.68 -27.08
CA LYS A 321 0.32 -12.29 -25.68
C LYS A 321 -0.27 -13.35 -24.78
N MET A 322 0.54 -13.90 -23.89
CA MET A 322 0.09 -14.85 -22.87
C MET A 322 -0.75 -14.13 -21.80
N PRO A 323 -1.66 -14.81 -21.11
CA PRO A 323 -2.42 -14.23 -20.01
C PRO A 323 -1.51 -13.71 -18.89
N ASP A 324 -1.96 -12.64 -18.24
CA ASP A 324 -1.31 -12.09 -17.07
C ASP A 324 -1.31 -13.10 -15.92
N VAL A 325 -0.25 -13.13 -15.14
CA VAL A 325 -0.05 -14.12 -14.08
C VAL A 325 -0.19 -13.47 -12.72
N TYR A 326 -1.19 -13.91 -11.96
CA TYR A 326 -1.40 -13.47 -10.58
C TYR A 326 -0.20 -13.74 -9.69
N ARG A 327 0.17 -12.76 -8.87
CA ARG A 327 1.30 -12.81 -7.93
C ARG A 327 0.89 -12.72 -6.48
N GLY A 328 -0.13 -11.92 -6.17
CA GLY A 328 -0.56 -11.69 -4.80
C GLY A 328 -1.44 -10.45 -4.64
N LYS A 329 -1.48 -9.93 -3.42
CA LYS A 329 -2.20 -8.70 -3.09
C LYS A 329 -1.33 -7.77 -2.26
N LEU A 330 -1.48 -6.47 -2.53
CA LEU A 330 -0.80 -5.39 -1.84
C LEU A 330 -1.83 -4.45 -1.24
N MET A 331 -1.55 -3.91 -0.04
CA MET A 331 -2.37 -2.89 0.62
C MET A 331 -1.56 -1.62 0.81
N VAL A 332 -2.10 -0.49 0.37
CA VAL A 332 -1.50 0.83 0.53
C VAL A 332 -1.62 1.26 1.99
N PHE A 333 -0.52 1.76 2.57
CA PHE A 333 -0.48 2.29 3.93
C PHE A 333 0.01 3.74 4.01
N LYS A 334 0.71 4.24 2.97
CA LYS A 334 1.19 5.62 2.90
C LYS A 334 1.03 6.15 1.48
N VAL A 335 0.55 7.39 1.36
CA VAL A 335 0.24 8.02 0.08
C VAL A 335 0.98 9.35 -0.01
N PHE A 336 1.60 9.61 -1.15
CA PHE A 336 2.21 10.85 -1.55
C PHE A 336 1.45 11.42 -2.75
N ASP A 337 1.87 12.53 -3.30
CA ASP A 337 1.15 13.17 -4.40
C ASP A 337 1.06 12.28 -5.64
N LYS A 338 2.19 11.83 -6.17
CA LYS A 338 2.29 11.02 -7.39
C LYS A 338 2.61 9.54 -7.15
N THR A 339 2.97 9.16 -5.93
CA THR A 339 3.37 7.79 -5.58
C THR A 339 2.70 7.34 -4.29
N SER A 340 2.78 6.07 -3.99
CA SER A 340 2.35 5.54 -2.70
C SER A 340 3.22 4.35 -2.27
N MET A 341 3.10 3.96 -1.00
CA MET A 341 3.77 2.78 -0.45
C MET A 341 2.73 1.74 -0.05
N GLY A 342 2.98 0.52 -0.44
CA GLY A 342 2.13 -0.61 -0.11
C GLY A 342 2.89 -1.78 0.51
N LEU A 343 2.20 -2.51 1.39
CA LEU A 343 2.67 -3.73 2.01
C LEU A 343 2.12 -4.93 1.25
N ILE A 344 2.98 -5.86 0.85
CA ILE A 344 2.56 -7.11 0.21
C ILE A 344 1.93 -8.02 1.26
N MET A 345 0.61 -8.17 1.20
CA MET A 345 -0.17 -8.93 2.19
C MET A 345 -0.29 -10.40 1.85
N ILE A 346 -0.41 -10.70 0.56
CA ILE A 346 -0.48 -12.06 0.02
C ILE A 346 0.56 -12.17 -1.08
N ASN A 347 1.29 -13.27 -1.07
CA ASN A 347 2.27 -13.60 -2.09
C ASN A 347 2.15 -15.08 -2.47
N GLU A 348 1.66 -15.35 -3.67
CA GLU A 348 1.64 -16.70 -4.26
C GLU A 348 2.91 -16.96 -5.10
N ARG A 349 3.47 -15.89 -5.65
CA ARG A 349 4.69 -15.91 -6.46
C ARG A 349 5.46 -14.60 -6.25
N PRO A 350 6.81 -14.59 -6.40
CA PRO A 350 7.61 -13.39 -6.21
C PRO A 350 7.12 -12.19 -7.02
N VAL A 351 6.98 -11.05 -6.36
CA VAL A 351 6.61 -9.75 -6.95
C VAL A 351 7.90 -9.06 -7.41
N ARG A 352 7.84 -8.36 -8.53
CA ARG A 352 8.96 -7.59 -9.11
C ARG A 352 8.51 -6.17 -9.42
N VAL A 353 9.49 -5.32 -9.64
CA VAL A 353 9.29 -4.01 -10.27
C VAL A 353 8.58 -4.22 -11.62
N GLU A 354 7.73 -3.29 -12.01
CA GLU A 354 6.87 -3.30 -13.21
C GLU A 354 5.67 -4.27 -13.16
N ASP A 355 5.53 -5.12 -12.13
CA ASP A 355 4.30 -5.91 -11.97
C ASP A 355 3.09 -4.95 -11.85
N LYS A 356 2.00 -5.26 -12.57
CA LYS A 356 0.76 -4.47 -12.61
C LYS A 356 -0.02 -4.59 -11.31
N LEU A 357 -0.67 -3.51 -10.96
CA LEU A 357 -1.57 -3.41 -9.83
C LEU A 357 -2.97 -3.09 -10.33
N LEU A 358 -3.87 -4.04 -10.19
CA LEU A 358 -5.25 -3.93 -10.65
C LEU A 358 -6.22 -3.92 -9.47
N THR A 359 -7.42 -3.40 -9.69
CA THR A 359 -8.53 -3.56 -8.75
C THR A 359 -8.69 -5.04 -8.40
N PRO A 360 -8.89 -5.41 -7.12
CA PRO A 360 -8.94 -6.81 -6.71
C PRO A 360 -9.93 -7.69 -7.45
N ASP A 361 -10.98 -7.11 -7.99
CA ASP A 361 -12.08 -7.79 -8.67
C ASP A 361 -12.07 -7.60 -10.21
N ALA A 362 -11.04 -6.93 -10.77
CA ALA A 362 -11.01 -6.54 -12.18
C ALA A 362 -11.04 -7.71 -13.18
N LEU A 363 -10.51 -8.88 -12.82
CA LEU A 363 -10.50 -10.05 -13.70
C LEU A 363 -11.76 -10.93 -13.63
N LEU A 364 -12.67 -10.68 -12.70
CA LEU A 364 -13.95 -11.39 -12.65
C LEU A 364 -14.96 -10.86 -13.69
N VAL A 365 -14.62 -9.78 -14.39
CA VAL A 365 -15.48 -9.09 -15.37
C VAL A 365 -15.13 -9.47 -16.82
N SER A 366 -14.06 -10.22 -17.06
CA SER A 366 -13.52 -10.52 -18.41
C SER A 366 -13.75 -11.98 -18.87
N GLU A 367 -14.63 -12.74 -18.21
CA GLU A 367 -15.11 -14.04 -18.70
C GLU A 367 -16.51 -13.97 -19.33
#